data_9bd176148eeadaa3d448226c92f98ec9
#
_entry.id   9bd176148eeadaa3d448226c92f98ec9
#
_cell.length_a   1.000
_cell.length_b   1.000
_cell.length_c   1.000
_cell.angle_alpha   90.00
_cell.angle_beta   90.00
_cell.angle_gamma   90.00
#
_symmetry.space_group_name_H-M   'P 1'
#
loop_
_entity.id
_entity.type
_entity.pdbx_description
1 polymer ?
#
loop_
_entity_poly.entity_id
_entity_poly.type
_entity_poly.pdbx_seq_one_letter_code
_entity_poly.pdbx_strand_id
1 'polypeptide(L)'
;NDINTRRIWTNADRLWAFVVRNSPLVETNIRGIKSITDPLHFFSFAYFIFSSLPLMEQEKIGNVCVGNEYIEPTRILDGRNRINDVDFFPGIYDQSQEYDRYMTRWFDDAGYGIRQWAPIRSITGYQVQKTLARNYPALFDLQVSCHHAHKGSDRIMPCGTCQKCMRILAFCLANRLDYRKIGYGQHNVDWLKANIHKLALAGDEELEHTF
;
A
#
# COMPACT_ATOMS: atom_id res chain seq x y z
N ASN A 1 7.24 6.57 -24.83
CA ASN A 1 7.05 5.14 -24.50
C ASN A 1 5.62 4.99 -24.01
N ASP A 2 4.76 4.47 -24.88
CA ASP A 2 3.37 4.19 -24.51
C ASP A 2 3.34 2.98 -23.56
N ILE A 3 2.92 3.23 -22.33
CA ILE A 3 2.68 2.15 -21.38
C ILE A 3 1.40 1.45 -21.84
N ASN A 4 1.54 0.16 -22.23
CA ASN A 4 0.39 -0.65 -22.57
C ASN A 4 -0.42 -0.93 -21.29
N THR A 5 -1.59 -0.32 -21.19
CA THR A 5 -2.48 -0.49 -20.04
C THR A 5 -3.62 -1.45 -20.39
N ARG A 6 -3.86 -2.42 -19.50
CA ARG A 6 -5.02 -3.32 -19.54
C ARG A 6 -5.90 -3.01 -18.34
N ARG A 7 -7.21 -3.03 -18.53
CA ARG A 7 -8.17 -2.79 -17.45
C ARG A 7 -8.98 -4.06 -17.20
N ILE A 8 -8.95 -4.50 -15.95
CA ILE A 8 -9.74 -5.63 -15.49
C ILE A 8 -10.89 -5.09 -14.64
N TRP A 9 -12.11 -5.47 -15.00
CA TRP A 9 -13.31 -5.17 -14.22
C TRP A 9 -13.74 -6.41 -13.45
N THR A 10 -14.03 -6.23 -12.16
CA THR A 10 -14.46 -7.31 -11.29
C THR A 10 -15.47 -6.78 -10.26
N ASN A 11 -16.35 -7.65 -9.79
CA ASN A 11 -17.29 -7.38 -8.71
C ASN A 11 -16.95 -8.16 -7.43
N ALA A 12 -15.75 -8.70 -7.36
CA ALA A 12 -15.37 -9.55 -6.24
C ALA A 12 -15.24 -8.80 -4.92
N ASP A 13 -15.11 -7.46 -4.96
CA ASP A 13 -15.27 -6.60 -3.78
C ASP A 13 -16.64 -6.84 -3.09
N ARG A 14 -17.71 -7.03 -3.86
CA ARG A 14 -19.03 -7.35 -3.32
C ARG A 14 -19.10 -8.76 -2.70
N LEU A 15 -18.52 -9.74 -3.37
CA LEU A 15 -18.43 -11.10 -2.84
C LEU A 15 -17.62 -11.10 -1.54
N TRP A 16 -16.49 -10.43 -1.54
CA TRP A 16 -15.63 -10.33 -0.36
C TRP A 16 -16.31 -9.60 0.80
N ALA A 17 -16.93 -8.47 0.55
CA ALA A 17 -17.72 -7.76 1.55
C ALA A 17 -18.86 -8.61 2.11
N PHE A 18 -19.50 -9.46 1.29
CA PHE A 18 -20.50 -10.42 1.73
C PHE A 18 -19.89 -11.47 2.67
N VAL A 19 -18.78 -12.10 2.28
CA VAL A 19 -18.07 -13.12 3.08
C VAL A 19 -17.69 -12.55 4.45
N VAL A 20 -17.13 -11.36 4.50
CA VAL A 20 -16.71 -10.75 5.77
C VAL A 20 -17.90 -10.38 6.65
N ARG A 21 -18.94 -9.76 6.08
CA ARG A 21 -20.13 -9.40 6.87
C ARG A 21 -20.84 -10.62 7.48
N ASN A 22 -20.71 -11.77 6.85
CA ASN A 22 -21.35 -13.01 7.29
C ASN A 22 -20.36 -13.96 7.99
N SER A 23 -19.11 -13.58 8.19
CA SER A 23 -18.14 -14.40 8.90
C SER A 23 -18.34 -14.29 10.42
N PRO A 24 -18.58 -15.40 11.14
CA PRO A 24 -18.67 -15.38 12.60
C PRO A 24 -17.37 -14.92 13.27
N LEU A 25 -16.23 -15.03 12.61
CA LEU A 25 -14.94 -14.54 13.10
C LEU A 25 -14.90 -13.01 13.20
N VAL A 26 -15.62 -12.32 12.33
CA VAL A 26 -15.71 -10.85 12.34
C VAL A 26 -16.50 -10.35 13.55
N GLU A 27 -17.58 -11.02 13.93
CA GLU A 27 -18.39 -10.62 15.09
C GLU A 27 -17.67 -10.84 16.42
N THR A 28 -16.86 -11.89 16.54
CA THR A 28 -16.25 -12.28 17.81
C THR A 28 -14.94 -11.58 18.12
N ASN A 29 -14.14 -11.24 17.09
CA ASN A 29 -12.78 -10.73 17.29
C ASN A 29 -12.60 -9.24 16.99
N ILE A 30 -13.63 -8.59 16.41
CA ILE A 30 -13.47 -7.22 15.90
C ILE A 30 -14.44 -6.23 16.56
N ARG A 31 -15.16 -6.63 17.60
CA ARG A 31 -15.98 -5.71 18.40
C ARG A 31 -15.10 -4.61 19.01
N GLY A 32 -15.18 -3.40 18.45
CA GLY A 32 -14.44 -2.23 18.92
C GLY A 32 -13.35 -1.72 17.95
N ILE A 33 -12.96 -2.46 16.95
CA ILE A 33 -12.01 -1.99 15.95
C ILE A 33 -12.78 -1.39 14.77
N LYS A 34 -13.12 -0.13 14.88
CA LYS A 34 -13.82 0.64 13.82
C LYS A 34 -13.07 0.73 12.48
N SER A 35 -11.82 0.29 12.44
CA SER A 35 -10.96 0.41 11.25
C SER A 35 -10.98 -0.80 10.32
N ILE A 36 -11.57 -1.93 10.72
CA ILE A 36 -11.69 -3.11 9.85
C ILE A 36 -13.08 -3.12 9.20
N THR A 37 -13.45 -2.02 8.59
CA THR A 37 -14.62 -1.95 7.72
C THR A 37 -14.30 -2.39 6.30
N ASP A 38 -13.03 -2.58 5.99
CA ASP A 38 -12.57 -2.98 4.66
C ASP A 38 -11.74 -4.28 4.71
N PRO A 39 -12.42 -5.42 4.55
CA PRO A 39 -11.77 -6.74 4.54
C PRO A 39 -10.84 -6.95 3.33
N LEU A 40 -10.92 -6.10 2.32
CA LEU A 40 -10.04 -6.17 1.16
C LEU A 40 -8.57 -5.92 1.55
N HIS A 41 -8.33 -5.22 2.65
CA HIS A 41 -6.96 -4.96 3.13
C HIS A 41 -6.17 -6.22 3.50
N PHE A 42 -6.83 -7.32 3.88
CA PHE A 42 -6.11 -8.53 4.29
C PHE A 42 -5.53 -9.34 3.12
N PHE A 43 -6.14 -9.25 1.93
CA PHE A 43 -5.76 -10.07 0.78
C PHE A 43 -5.83 -9.30 -0.55
N SER A 44 -5.74 -7.99 -0.50
CA SER A 44 -5.94 -7.16 -1.68
C SER A 44 -4.93 -7.47 -2.79
N PHE A 45 -3.67 -7.70 -2.45
CA PHE A 45 -2.65 -8.04 -3.43
C PHE A 45 -2.88 -9.41 -4.05
N ALA A 46 -3.12 -10.44 -3.22
CA ALA A 46 -3.46 -11.77 -3.71
C ALA A 46 -4.65 -11.70 -4.67
N TYR A 47 -5.69 -10.99 -4.26
CA TYR A 47 -6.89 -10.82 -5.05
C TYR A 47 -6.61 -10.18 -6.42
N PHE A 48 -5.85 -9.07 -6.48
CA PHE A 48 -5.50 -8.41 -7.74
C PHE A 48 -4.64 -9.31 -8.64
N ILE A 49 -3.70 -10.04 -8.05
CA ILE A 49 -2.83 -10.96 -8.78
C ILE A 49 -3.64 -12.10 -9.38
N PHE A 50 -4.46 -12.78 -8.57
CA PHE A 50 -5.28 -13.91 -9.06
C PHE A 50 -6.36 -13.46 -10.07
N SER A 51 -6.95 -12.29 -9.90
CA SER A 51 -7.87 -11.73 -10.89
C SER A 51 -7.19 -11.41 -12.23
N SER A 52 -5.89 -11.17 -12.21
CA SER A 52 -5.10 -10.87 -13.40
C SER A 52 -4.49 -12.11 -14.06
N LEU A 53 -4.52 -13.27 -13.39
CA LEU A 53 -3.83 -14.48 -13.82
C LEU A 53 -4.22 -14.94 -15.23
N PRO A 54 -5.52 -14.96 -15.64
CA PRO A 54 -5.88 -15.34 -17.00
C PRO A 54 -5.25 -14.45 -18.07
N LEU A 55 -5.15 -13.14 -17.78
CA LEU A 55 -4.49 -12.19 -18.68
C LEU A 55 -2.97 -12.39 -18.69
N MET A 56 -2.37 -12.66 -17.54
CA MET A 56 -0.93 -12.95 -17.45
C MET A 56 -0.55 -14.19 -18.24
N GLU A 57 -1.37 -15.22 -18.18
CA GLU A 57 -1.17 -16.45 -18.96
C GLU A 57 -1.34 -16.20 -20.46
N GLN A 58 -2.38 -15.50 -20.86
CA GLN A 58 -2.63 -15.15 -22.27
C GLN A 58 -1.49 -14.33 -22.86
N GLU A 59 -1.00 -13.33 -22.15
CA GLU A 59 0.05 -12.41 -22.60
C GLU A 59 1.47 -12.93 -22.33
N LYS A 60 1.61 -14.14 -21.79
CA LYS A 60 2.90 -14.77 -21.44
C LYS A 60 3.75 -13.91 -20.50
N ILE A 61 3.13 -13.33 -19.48
CA ILE A 61 3.79 -12.50 -18.48
C ILE A 61 4.65 -13.38 -17.57
N GLY A 62 5.96 -13.17 -17.56
CA GLY A 62 6.89 -13.90 -16.69
C GLY A 62 7.24 -13.18 -15.38
N ASN A 63 6.78 -11.93 -15.19
CA ASN A 63 7.09 -11.15 -13.99
C ASN A 63 5.89 -10.31 -13.55
N VAL A 64 5.59 -10.37 -12.27
CA VAL A 64 4.62 -9.50 -11.58
C VAL A 64 5.40 -8.56 -10.68
N CYS A 65 5.40 -7.26 -11.01
CA CYS A 65 6.03 -6.23 -10.21
C CYS A 65 4.98 -5.58 -9.30
N VAL A 66 5.21 -5.62 -8.00
CA VAL A 66 4.35 -4.94 -7.01
C VAL A 66 5.06 -3.72 -6.44
N GLY A 67 4.30 -2.66 -6.14
CA GLY A 67 4.84 -1.38 -5.67
C GLY A 67 5.10 -1.33 -4.15
N ASN A 68 5.48 -2.46 -3.54
CA ASN A 68 5.72 -2.53 -2.10
C ASN A 68 7.07 -1.91 -1.76
N GLU A 69 7.04 -0.90 -0.90
CA GLU A 69 8.22 -0.23 -0.33
C GLU A 69 8.82 -1.05 0.82
N TYR A 70 9.91 -0.56 1.40
CA TYR A 70 10.55 -1.19 2.54
C TYR A 70 9.57 -1.38 3.71
N ILE A 71 9.48 -2.61 4.17
CA ILE A 71 8.82 -3.01 5.42
C ILE A 71 9.86 -3.75 6.23
N GLU A 72 10.14 -3.26 7.42
CA GLU A 72 11.17 -3.84 8.30
C GLU A 72 10.80 -5.29 8.66
N PRO A 73 11.60 -6.29 8.24
CA PRO A 73 11.29 -7.70 8.50
C PRO A 73 11.68 -8.16 9.91
N THR A 74 12.47 -7.37 10.62
CA THR A 74 13.23 -7.81 11.80
C THR A 74 12.42 -7.92 13.08
N ARG A 75 11.21 -7.37 13.14
CA ARG A 75 10.39 -7.37 14.37
C ARG A 75 9.49 -8.57 14.55
N ILE A 76 9.50 -9.52 13.63
CA ILE A 76 8.67 -10.73 13.72
C ILE A 76 9.16 -11.68 14.81
N LEU A 77 10.46 -11.68 15.11
CA LEU A 77 11.12 -12.68 15.97
C LEU A 77 11.41 -12.20 17.39
N ASP A 78 11.05 -10.99 17.79
CA ASP A 78 11.41 -10.44 19.11
C ASP A 78 10.36 -10.75 20.21
N GLY A 79 9.38 -11.60 19.92
CA GLY A 79 8.33 -12.01 20.86
C GLY A 79 7.26 -10.93 21.15
N ARG A 80 7.38 -9.73 20.59
CA ARG A 80 6.41 -8.63 20.77
C ARG A 80 5.14 -8.81 19.94
N ASN A 81 5.22 -9.61 18.89
CA ASN A 81 4.12 -9.87 17.97
C ASN A 81 3.53 -11.27 18.21
N ARG A 82 3.21 -11.56 19.48
CA ARG A 82 2.71 -12.85 19.90
C ARG A 82 1.36 -12.73 20.59
N ILE A 83 0.37 -13.50 20.12
CA ILE A 83 -0.95 -13.59 20.73
C ILE A 83 -1.24 -15.08 20.94
N ASN A 84 -1.51 -15.49 22.20
CA ASN A 84 -1.81 -16.88 22.58
C ASN A 84 -0.76 -17.88 22.02
N ASP A 85 0.52 -17.56 22.21
CA ASP A 85 1.66 -18.35 21.71
C ASP A 85 1.79 -18.50 20.19
N VAL A 86 1.03 -17.73 19.42
CA VAL A 86 1.15 -17.66 17.95
C VAL A 86 1.85 -16.36 17.56
N ASP A 87 2.95 -16.47 16.83
CA ASP A 87 3.62 -15.32 16.24
C ASP A 87 2.80 -14.79 15.08
N PHE A 88 2.66 -13.46 14.96
CA PHE A 88 1.96 -12.86 13.85
C PHE A 88 2.82 -11.79 13.16
N PHE A 89 2.59 -11.59 11.87
CA PHE A 89 3.24 -10.54 11.12
C PHE A 89 2.68 -9.16 11.50
N PRO A 90 3.53 -8.19 11.91
CA PRO A 90 3.05 -6.90 12.43
C PRO A 90 2.55 -5.94 11.37
N GLY A 91 2.71 -6.26 10.09
CA GLY A 91 2.30 -5.47 8.95
C GLY A 91 1.24 -6.16 8.10
N ILE A 92 1.17 -5.77 6.83
CA ILE A 92 0.31 -6.41 5.84
C ILE A 92 1.13 -7.51 5.17
N TYR A 93 0.87 -8.77 5.50
CA TYR A 93 1.68 -9.92 5.08
C TYR A 93 1.79 -10.03 3.55
N ASP A 94 0.72 -9.79 2.80
CA ASP A 94 0.71 -9.85 1.35
C ASP A 94 1.55 -8.73 0.68
N GLN A 95 2.09 -7.80 1.47
CA GLN A 95 3.06 -6.80 1.03
C GLN A 95 4.49 -7.14 1.46
N SER A 96 4.74 -8.30 2.08
CA SER A 96 6.07 -8.70 2.55
C SER A 96 6.92 -9.35 1.47
N GLN A 97 8.24 -9.39 1.68
CA GLN A 97 9.16 -10.14 0.82
C GLN A 97 8.91 -11.65 0.90
N GLU A 98 8.51 -12.12 2.07
CA GLU A 98 8.18 -13.53 2.27
C GLU A 98 6.98 -13.93 1.41
N TYR A 99 5.97 -13.08 1.34
CA TYR A 99 4.83 -13.29 0.47
C TYR A 99 5.22 -13.29 -1.03
N ASP A 100 6.11 -12.39 -1.47
CA ASP A 100 6.60 -12.41 -2.85
C ASP A 100 7.28 -13.76 -3.19
N ARG A 101 8.08 -14.30 -2.24
CA ARG A 101 8.72 -15.62 -2.40
C ARG A 101 7.70 -16.76 -2.39
N TYR A 102 6.69 -16.67 -1.53
CA TYR A 102 5.61 -17.65 -1.47
C TYR A 102 4.83 -17.67 -2.79
N MET A 103 4.44 -16.52 -3.31
CA MET A 103 3.71 -16.41 -4.57
C MET A 103 4.53 -16.91 -5.75
N THR A 104 5.82 -16.60 -5.80
CA THR A 104 6.72 -17.13 -6.85
C THR A 104 6.73 -18.65 -6.83
N ARG A 105 6.91 -19.28 -5.67
CA ARG A 105 6.85 -20.73 -5.53
C ARG A 105 5.50 -21.31 -5.94
N TRP A 106 4.41 -20.67 -5.51
CA TRP A 106 3.08 -21.09 -5.89
C TRP A 106 2.88 -21.07 -7.42
N PHE A 107 3.35 -20.03 -8.10
CA PHE A 107 3.30 -19.95 -9.56
C PHE A 107 4.13 -21.04 -10.25
N ASP A 108 5.32 -21.33 -9.73
CA ASP A 108 6.18 -22.39 -10.24
C ASP A 108 5.51 -23.77 -10.07
N ASP A 109 4.97 -24.06 -8.88
CA ASP A 109 4.28 -25.31 -8.57
C ASP A 109 3.01 -25.49 -9.43
N ALA A 110 2.33 -24.40 -9.74
CA ALA A 110 1.17 -24.40 -10.61
C ALA A 110 1.49 -24.39 -12.13
N GLY A 111 2.78 -24.33 -12.49
CA GLY A 111 3.26 -24.40 -13.86
C GLY A 111 3.18 -23.09 -14.67
N TYR A 112 2.96 -21.95 -14.01
CA TYR A 112 2.85 -20.67 -14.71
C TYR A 112 4.20 -20.02 -15.06
N GLY A 113 5.29 -20.33 -14.36
CA GLY A 113 6.59 -19.71 -14.59
C GLY A 113 6.63 -18.20 -14.34
N ILE A 114 5.78 -17.70 -13.43
CA ILE A 114 5.67 -16.28 -13.09
C ILE A 114 6.46 -16.00 -11.81
N ARG A 115 7.23 -14.91 -11.80
CA ARG A 115 7.92 -14.41 -10.61
C ARG A 115 7.26 -13.15 -10.09
N GLN A 116 6.96 -13.12 -8.78
CA GLN A 116 6.50 -11.92 -8.10
C GLN A 116 7.65 -11.27 -7.32
N TRP A 117 7.77 -9.96 -7.44
CA TRP A 117 8.80 -9.20 -6.73
C TRP A 117 8.45 -7.70 -6.65
N ALA A 118 9.08 -6.99 -5.72
CA ALA A 118 8.91 -5.55 -5.54
C ALA A 118 10.23 -4.83 -5.84
N PRO A 119 10.33 -4.06 -6.93
CA PRO A 119 11.56 -3.37 -7.33
C PRO A 119 11.99 -2.27 -6.35
N ILE A 120 11.05 -1.75 -5.55
CA ILE A 120 11.31 -0.68 -4.59
C ILE A 120 11.38 -1.18 -3.13
N ARG A 121 11.47 -2.50 -2.92
CA ARG A 121 11.50 -3.14 -1.60
C ARG A 121 12.61 -2.63 -0.67
N SER A 122 13.72 -2.20 -1.22
CA SER A 122 14.90 -1.74 -0.46
C SER A 122 14.87 -0.26 -0.11
N ILE A 123 13.83 0.48 -0.49
CA ILE A 123 13.75 1.93 -0.26
C ILE A 123 12.48 2.31 0.51
N THR A 124 12.63 3.27 1.42
CA THR A 124 11.52 3.77 2.24
C THR A 124 10.56 4.65 1.42
N GLY A 125 9.35 4.86 1.92
CA GLY A 125 8.37 5.76 1.29
C GLY A 125 8.90 7.18 1.10
N TYR A 126 9.73 7.66 2.04
CA TYR A 126 10.45 8.94 1.92
C TYR A 126 11.35 8.98 0.67
N GLN A 127 12.16 7.93 0.45
CA GLN A 127 13.04 7.83 -0.72
C GLN A 127 12.24 7.65 -2.02
N VAL A 128 11.12 6.92 -1.97
CA VAL A 128 10.20 6.79 -3.11
C VAL A 128 9.71 8.17 -3.55
N GLN A 129 9.23 9.00 -2.62
CA GLN A 129 8.74 10.36 -2.94
C GLN A 129 9.85 11.23 -3.53
N LYS A 130 11.04 11.20 -2.95
CA LYS A 130 12.21 11.92 -3.45
C LYS A 130 12.56 11.53 -4.88
N THR A 131 12.64 10.22 -5.13
CA THR A 131 12.98 9.66 -6.44
C THR A 131 11.93 9.99 -7.48
N LEU A 132 10.64 9.83 -7.14
CA LEU A 132 9.52 10.14 -8.01
C LEU A 132 9.55 11.61 -8.44
N ALA A 133 9.64 12.53 -7.49
CA ALA A 133 9.66 13.97 -7.78
C ALA A 133 10.88 14.41 -8.59
N ARG A 134 12.05 13.81 -8.32
CA ARG A 134 13.30 14.17 -9.00
C ARG A 134 13.40 13.62 -10.41
N ASN A 135 13.08 12.33 -10.58
CA ASN A 135 13.34 11.62 -11.82
C ASN A 135 12.11 11.55 -12.72
N TYR A 136 10.91 11.70 -12.15
CA TYR A 136 9.63 11.56 -12.85
C TYR A 136 8.63 12.66 -12.43
N PRO A 137 8.97 13.96 -12.59
CA PRO A 137 8.16 15.07 -12.08
C PRO A 137 6.72 15.06 -12.64
N ALA A 138 6.54 14.69 -13.89
CA ALA A 138 5.21 14.60 -14.50
C ALA A 138 4.34 13.50 -13.84
N LEU A 139 4.95 12.40 -13.37
CA LEU A 139 4.23 11.35 -12.63
C LEU A 139 4.00 11.78 -11.17
N PHE A 140 4.97 12.51 -10.58
CA PHE A 140 4.77 13.08 -9.25
C PHE A 140 3.54 13.97 -9.21
N ASP A 141 3.35 14.85 -10.19
CA ASP A 141 2.22 15.77 -10.26
C ASP A 141 0.85 15.05 -10.41
N LEU A 142 0.86 13.80 -10.90
CA LEU A 142 -0.35 12.99 -11.09
C LEU A 142 -0.69 12.11 -9.89
N GLN A 143 0.21 11.97 -8.91
CA GLN A 143 -0.04 11.04 -7.81
C GLN A 143 -1.19 11.50 -6.92
N VAL A 144 -2.01 10.53 -6.49
CA VAL A 144 -3.02 10.70 -5.45
C VAL A 144 -2.96 9.50 -4.52
N SER A 145 -2.23 9.63 -3.42
CA SER A 145 -2.11 8.58 -2.40
C SER A 145 -3.01 8.93 -1.20
N CYS A 146 -4.27 8.51 -1.26
CA CYS A 146 -5.27 8.87 -0.27
C CYS A 146 -6.33 7.78 -0.12
N HIS A 147 -6.70 7.43 1.12
CA HIS A 147 -7.79 6.48 1.39
C HIS A 147 -9.19 7.07 1.11
N HIS A 148 -9.32 8.39 1.15
CA HIS A 148 -10.58 9.13 1.01
C HIS A 148 -10.47 10.18 -0.10
N ALA A 149 -9.86 9.79 -1.23
CA ALA A 149 -9.75 10.65 -2.40
C ALA A 149 -11.16 11.03 -2.92
N HIS A 150 -11.30 12.26 -3.36
CA HIS A 150 -12.58 12.78 -3.86
C HIS A 150 -12.38 13.49 -5.21
N LYS A 151 -13.46 13.65 -5.94
CA LYS A 151 -13.43 14.39 -7.21
C LYS A 151 -13.35 15.89 -6.93
N GLY A 152 -12.28 16.54 -7.39
CA GLY A 152 -12.19 18.00 -7.50
C GLY A 152 -12.79 18.50 -8.80
N SER A 153 -12.56 19.79 -9.15
CA SER A 153 -13.02 20.38 -10.42
C SER A 153 -12.38 19.68 -11.61
N ASP A 154 -11.07 19.55 -11.60
CA ASP A 154 -10.28 19.15 -12.78
C ASP A 154 -9.51 17.83 -12.57
N ARG A 155 -9.40 17.36 -11.33
CA ARG A 155 -8.66 16.16 -10.97
C ARG A 155 -9.20 15.50 -9.70
N ILE A 156 -8.75 14.28 -9.45
CA ILE A 156 -8.95 13.65 -8.14
C ILE A 156 -8.05 14.33 -7.11
N MET A 157 -8.60 14.63 -5.96
CA MET A 157 -7.94 15.36 -4.88
C MET A 157 -7.77 14.47 -3.64
N PRO A 158 -6.65 14.60 -2.89
CA PRO A 158 -6.48 13.95 -1.61
C PRO A 158 -7.36 14.62 -0.54
N CYS A 159 -7.80 13.85 0.48
CA CYS A 159 -8.57 14.44 1.60
C CYS A 159 -7.73 15.33 2.53
N GLY A 160 -6.41 15.20 2.51
CA GLY A 160 -5.46 15.99 3.28
C GLY A 160 -5.31 15.62 4.76
N THR A 161 -6.12 14.69 5.29
CA THR A 161 -6.21 14.42 6.75
C THR A 161 -6.03 12.95 7.14
N CYS A 162 -6.13 12.00 6.21
CA CYS A 162 -5.89 10.58 6.53
C CYS A 162 -4.38 10.27 6.70
N GLN A 163 -4.06 9.13 7.29
CA GLN A 163 -2.67 8.70 7.54
C GLN A 163 -1.80 8.74 6.27
N LYS A 164 -2.32 8.28 5.13
CA LYS A 164 -1.57 8.38 3.87
C LYS A 164 -1.28 9.83 3.46
N CYS A 165 -2.25 10.72 3.60
CA CYS A 165 -2.04 12.14 3.32
C CYS A 165 -1.00 12.75 4.26
N MET A 166 -1.05 12.43 5.55
CA MET A 166 -0.07 12.89 6.53
C MET A 166 1.34 12.44 6.16
N ARG A 167 1.54 11.15 5.84
CA ARG A 167 2.84 10.61 5.42
C ARG A 167 3.37 11.31 4.16
N ILE A 168 2.56 11.37 3.10
CA ILE A 168 2.98 12.00 1.84
C ILE A 168 3.33 13.47 2.06
N LEU A 169 2.53 14.20 2.83
CA LEU A 169 2.78 15.60 3.12
C LEU A 169 4.06 15.80 3.96
N ALA A 170 4.29 14.94 4.97
CA ALA A 170 5.52 14.94 5.74
C ALA A 170 6.74 14.68 4.83
N PHE A 171 6.67 13.69 3.94
CA PHE A 171 7.75 13.40 2.99
C PHE A 171 8.00 14.56 2.01
N CYS A 172 6.94 15.23 1.54
CA CYS A 172 7.08 16.41 0.70
C CYS A 172 7.80 17.54 1.43
N LEU A 173 7.41 17.82 2.68
CA LEU A 173 8.05 18.87 3.49
C LEU A 173 9.52 18.53 3.77
N ALA A 174 9.83 17.32 4.20
CA ALA A 174 11.19 16.87 4.50
C ALA A 174 12.10 16.88 3.25
N ASN A 175 11.56 16.52 2.09
CA ASN A 175 12.28 16.58 0.81
C ASN A 175 12.24 17.96 0.13
N ARG A 176 11.59 18.98 0.72
CA ARG A 176 11.39 20.33 0.13
C ARG A 176 10.68 20.28 -1.22
N LEU A 177 9.73 19.37 -1.39
CA LEU A 177 8.91 19.22 -2.60
C LEU A 177 7.69 20.15 -2.54
N ASP A 178 7.24 20.62 -3.70
CA ASP A 178 6.02 21.42 -3.77
C ASP A 178 4.78 20.52 -3.69
N TYR A 179 4.26 20.37 -2.48
CA TYR A 179 3.07 19.57 -2.17
C TYR A 179 1.79 20.10 -2.85
N ARG A 180 1.78 21.36 -3.30
CA ARG A 180 0.63 21.95 -4.00
C ARG A 180 0.39 21.30 -5.34
N LYS A 181 1.45 20.84 -6.01
CA LYS A 181 1.36 20.12 -7.28
C LYS A 181 0.55 18.83 -7.18
N ILE A 182 0.53 18.20 -6.02
CA ILE A 182 -0.19 16.95 -5.76
C ILE A 182 -1.49 17.16 -4.96
N GLY A 183 -1.98 18.40 -4.93
CA GLY A 183 -3.32 18.74 -4.45
C GLY A 183 -3.43 19.06 -2.97
N TYR A 184 -2.32 19.28 -2.24
CA TYR A 184 -2.36 19.77 -0.87
C TYR A 184 -2.28 21.30 -0.81
N GLY A 185 -2.98 21.88 0.16
CA GLY A 185 -2.92 23.31 0.47
C GLY A 185 -2.21 23.59 1.80
N GLN A 186 -2.00 24.87 2.11
CA GLN A 186 -1.40 25.29 3.38
C GLN A 186 -2.19 24.77 4.59
N HIS A 187 -3.52 24.76 4.50
CA HIS A 187 -4.39 24.23 5.57
C HIS A 187 -4.11 22.77 5.92
N ASN A 188 -3.66 21.95 4.94
CA ASN A 188 -3.26 20.56 5.21
C ASN A 188 -1.93 20.50 5.97
N VAL A 189 -0.99 21.41 5.68
CA VAL A 189 0.26 21.53 6.46
C VAL A 189 -0.03 21.95 7.90
N ASP A 190 -0.89 22.91 8.09
CA ASP A 190 -1.27 23.39 9.43
C ASP A 190 -1.99 22.29 10.21
N TRP A 191 -2.85 21.53 9.54
CA TRP A 191 -3.51 20.36 10.13
C TRP A 191 -2.50 19.27 10.50
N LEU A 192 -1.53 18.95 9.61
CA LEU A 192 -0.46 17.99 9.90
C LEU A 192 0.33 18.41 11.13
N LYS A 193 0.77 19.68 11.22
CA LYS A 193 1.51 20.21 12.38
C LYS A 193 0.73 20.04 13.68
N ALA A 194 -0.56 20.37 13.68
CA ALA A 194 -1.44 20.22 14.84
C ALA A 194 -1.66 18.75 15.25
N ASN A 195 -1.50 17.81 14.33
CA ASN A 195 -1.76 16.39 14.54
C ASN A 195 -0.52 15.50 14.34
N ILE A 196 0.68 16.07 14.40
CA ILE A 196 1.94 15.33 14.12
C ILE A 196 2.09 14.08 15.02
N HIS A 197 1.60 14.13 16.25
CA HIS A 197 1.60 13.00 17.18
C HIS A 197 0.78 11.79 16.70
N LYS A 198 -0.06 11.95 15.68
CA LYS A 198 -0.85 10.87 15.05
C LYS A 198 -0.18 10.30 13.82
N LEU A 199 0.95 10.87 13.38
CA LEU A 199 1.64 10.40 12.19
C LEU A 199 2.24 9.01 12.45
N ALA A 200 1.85 8.03 11.63
CA ALA A 200 2.44 6.70 11.64
C ALA A 200 3.36 6.54 10.43
N LEU A 201 4.62 6.22 10.68
CA LEU A 201 5.65 5.90 9.69
C LEU A 201 5.92 4.38 9.67
N ALA A 202 6.51 3.88 8.59
CA ALA A 202 6.67 2.45 8.36
C ALA A 202 7.92 1.85 9.01
N GLY A 203 8.44 2.44 10.07
CA GLY A 203 9.59 1.97 10.83
C GLY A 203 10.55 3.09 11.22
N ASP A 204 11.59 2.71 11.95
CA ASP A 204 12.54 3.67 12.48
C ASP A 204 13.38 4.32 11.37
N GLU A 205 13.72 3.57 10.31
CA GLU A 205 14.45 4.09 9.16
C GLU A 205 13.66 5.16 8.39
N GLU A 206 12.36 4.98 8.26
CA GLU A 206 11.52 6.00 7.63
C GLU A 206 11.42 7.25 8.50
N LEU A 207 11.41 7.08 9.82
CA LEU A 207 11.47 8.18 10.79
C LEU A 207 12.77 8.95 10.68
N GLU A 208 13.90 8.27 10.72
CA GLU A 208 15.26 8.87 10.62
C GLU A 208 15.46 9.61 9.30
N HIS A 209 14.92 9.09 8.19
CA HIS A 209 15.01 9.75 6.89
C HIS A 209 14.08 10.95 6.75
N THR A 210 13.02 11.05 7.56
CA THR A 210 11.99 12.09 7.43
C THR A 210 12.28 13.30 8.31
N PHE A 211 12.91 13.11 9.44
CA PHE A 211 13.21 14.13 10.45
C PHE A 211 14.70 14.26 10.73
#